data_02bc02624dd2c3f3aa9351df28d20cab
#
_entry.id   02bc02624dd2c3f3aa9351df28d20cab
#
_cell.length_a   1.000
_cell.length_b   1.000
_cell.length_c   1.000
_cell.angle_alpha   90.00
_cell.angle_beta   90.00
_cell.angle_gamma   90.00
#
_symmetry.space_group_name_H-M   'P 1'
#
loop_
_entity.id
_entity.type
_entity.pdbx_description
1 polymer ?
#
loop_
_entity_poly.entity_id
_entity_poly.type
_entity_poly.pdbx_seq_one_letter_code
_entity_poly.pdbx_strand_id
1 'polypeptide(L)'
;NYAERYLFESTLRYDGSSRFPKNNKYGFFPSLAVGWRISEEDFFKENQSLDWISNLKFKASWGKLGNQNIGNYPWQTVFNLGQNYPYGDNLMLGAAVTTATDPTIKWEETETYDFGFESVFWNGLLSLNTSYFWRKTDDILYKPSGSVSSVLGQTVSEMNTGRMKNTGWEFEIGHRNNIGSISYNVNANFSIIKNKVLSLGVGNVEQLNGMVGNGSDLFIGFPMEMYYGYLTDGVFISNEEVKEWPDQSQLIPQSQKGDIRYKDISGPDGIPDGKVDPNYDRVYLGSRIPKYTFGLNLGAEYKGLDLSMQIQGVAGVSGMLEGFAGWALCGEGNVQKWQDEGRFDPNNPKRYPSYPRMQEVSGAAGFNTLPSDFWLLDASYIRLKNIQLGYTLPTKITTKAGISRLRFYVTAENPCTWNKYRKGWDPEINSDGRYYPILSTYTFGVNLKF
;
A
#
# COMPACT_ATOMS: atom_id res chain seq x y z
N ASN A 1 26.98 -11.07 24.05
CA ASN A 1 26.13 -11.30 25.22
C ASN A 1 27.02 -11.29 26.48
N TYR A 2 26.69 -10.42 27.42
CA TYR A 2 27.40 -10.32 28.69
C TYR A 2 26.41 -10.57 29.83
N ALA A 3 26.69 -11.58 30.65
CA ALA A 3 25.89 -12.01 31.82
C ALA A 3 24.39 -12.22 31.50
N GLU A 4 24.04 -12.52 30.26
CA GLU A 4 22.66 -12.62 29.75
C GLU A 4 21.81 -11.33 29.94
N ARG A 5 22.42 -10.25 30.40
CA ARG A 5 21.80 -8.95 30.67
C ARG A 5 21.95 -8.00 29.51
N TYR A 6 23.18 -7.90 28.99
CA TYR A 6 23.53 -6.94 27.93
C TYR A 6 23.83 -7.70 26.63
N LEU A 7 23.03 -7.38 25.61
CA LEU A 7 23.12 -7.96 24.29
C LEU A 7 23.66 -6.92 23.32
N PHE A 8 24.65 -7.33 22.54
CA PHE A 8 25.23 -6.48 21.51
C PHE A 8 25.44 -7.31 20.25
N GLU A 9 25.00 -6.76 19.12
CA GLU A 9 25.22 -7.34 17.79
C GLU A 9 25.67 -6.26 16.83
N SER A 10 26.66 -6.55 16.01
CA SER A 10 27.11 -5.68 14.93
C SER A 10 27.32 -6.50 13.68
N THR A 11 26.76 -6.05 12.57
CA THR A 11 26.94 -6.67 11.26
C THR A 11 27.49 -5.66 10.29
N LEU A 12 28.51 -6.04 9.53
CA LEU A 12 29.11 -5.21 8.49
C LEU A 12 28.98 -5.94 7.16
N ARG A 13 28.37 -5.28 6.16
CA ARG A 13 28.25 -5.81 4.81
C ARG A 13 28.87 -4.87 3.81
N TYR A 14 29.56 -5.43 2.84
CA TYR A 14 30.15 -4.72 1.73
C TYR A 14 29.72 -5.42 0.44
N ASP A 15 28.73 -4.87 -0.23
CA ASP A 15 28.08 -5.49 -1.39
C ASP A 15 28.48 -4.75 -2.67
N GLY A 16 28.61 -5.48 -3.77
CA GLY A 16 28.94 -4.92 -5.08
C GLY A 16 27.91 -5.28 -6.15
N SER A 17 27.56 -4.32 -7.00
CA SER A 17 26.66 -4.52 -8.13
C SER A 17 27.27 -4.01 -9.43
N SER A 18 27.20 -4.82 -10.48
CA SER A 18 27.65 -4.43 -11.83
C SER A 18 26.71 -3.42 -12.51
N ARG A 19 25.52 -3.21 -11.97
CA ARG A 19 24.53 -2.25 -12.50
C ARG A 19 24.98 -0.80 -12.36
N PHE A 20 25.88 -0.53 -11.41
CA PHE A 20 26.39 0.81 -11.13
C PHE A 20 27.77 1.05 -11.77
N PRO A 21 28.15 2.31 -12.03
CA PRO A 21 29.47 2.66 -12.54
C PRO A 21 30.57 2.26 -11.56
N LYS A 22 31.79 2.16 -12.06
CA LYS A 22 32.97 1.66 -11.31
C LYS A 22 33.14 2.32 -9.92
N ASN A 23 32.92 3.62 -9.85
CA ASN A 23 33.14 4.41 -8.60
C ASN A 23 32.02 4.21 -7.57
N ASN A 24 30.82 3.79 -7.99
CA ASN A 24 29.64 3.61 -7.14
C ASN A 24 29.18 2.15 -7.08
N LYS A 25 30.03 1.24 -7.57
CA LYS A 25 29.73 -0.20 -7.67
C LYS A 25 29.48 -0.83 -6.31
N TYR A 26 30.19 -0.39 -5.28
CA TYR A 26 30.15 -0.98 -3.94
C TYR A 26 29.42 -0.10 -2.96
N GLY A 27 28.60 -0.72 -2.12
CA GLY A 27 27.92 -0.10 -0.99
C GLY A 27 28.37 -0.72 0.34
N PHE A 28 28.42 0.10 1.39
CA PHE A 28 28.76 -0.33 2.75
C PHE A 28 27.53 -0.20 3.64
N PHE A 29 27.10 -1.32 4.23
CA PHE A 29 25.83 -1.43 4.96
C PHE A 29 26.07 -1.98 6.37
N PRO A 30 26.40 -1.11 7.33
CA PRO A 30 26.57 -1.48 8.73
C PRO A 30 25.22 -1.61 9.43
N SER A 31 25.18 -2.46 10.46
CA SER A 31 24.08 -2.48 11.42
C SER A 31 24.60 -2.72 12.85
N LEU A 32 23.85 -2.19 13.80
CA LEU A 32 24.13 -2.27 15.23
C LEU A 32 22.83 -2.52 15.97
N ALA A 33 22.82 -3.48 16.88
CA ALA A 33 21.72 -3.72 17.78
C ALA A 33 22.22 -3.87 19.22
N VAL A 34 21.47 -3.29 20.14
CA VAL A 34 21.70 -3.40 21.57
C VAL A 34 20.43 -3.83 22.27
N GLY A 35 20.58 -4.66 23.29
CA GLY A 35 19.50 -5.10 24.12
C GLY A 35 19.91 -5.13 25.58
N TRP A 36 18.98 -4.71 26.45
CA TRP A 36 19.14 -4.77 27.88
C TRP A 36 17.99 -5.55 28.50
N ARG A 37 18.32 -6.72 29.06
CA ARG A 37 17.34 -7.56 29.80
C ARG A 37 17.31 -7.09 31.23
N ILE A 38 16.48 -6.09 31.50
CA ILE A 38 16.36 -5.49 32.84
C ILE A 38 15.83 -6.49 33.86
N SER A 39 15.02 -7.47 33.43
CA SER A 39 14.54 -8.56 34.28
C SER A 39 15.66 -9.47 34.83
N GLU A 40 16.86 -9.41 34.24
CA GLU A 40 18.02 -10.18 34.69
C GLU A 40 18.90 -9.43 35.70
N GLU A 41 18.61 -8.16 35.97
CA GLU A 41 19.36 -7.35 36.95
C GLU A 41 19.00 -7.75 38.37
N ASP A 42 19.99 -7.66 39.27
CA ASP A 42 19.83 -8.09 40.66
C ASP A 42 18.77 -7.25 41.38
N PHE A 43 18.72 -5.92 41.18
CA PHE A 43 17.68 -5.05 41.76
C PHE A 43 16.26 -5.40 41.27
N PHE A 44 16.12 -5.99 40.09
CA PHE A 44 14.84 -6.42 39.56
C PHE A 44 14.42 -7.75 40.20
N LYS A 45 15.34 -8.73 40.26
CA LYS A 45 15.10 -10.07 40.81
C LYS A 45 14.87 -10.06 42.31
N GLU A 46 15.48 -9.14 43.03
CA GLU A 46 15.30 -9.01 44.48
C GLU A 46 14.00 -8.33 44.86
N ASN A 47 13.29 -7.71 43.91
CA ASN A 47 12.06 -7.00 44.15
C ASN A 47 10.82 -7.88 43.93
N GLN A 48 10.31 -8.48 44.97
CA GLN A 48 9.11 -9.34 44.96
C GLN A 48 7.88 -8.69 44.30
N SER A 49 7.78 -7.36 44.32
CA SER A 49 6.67 -6.65 43.66
C SER A 49 6.71 -6.76 42.12
N LEU A 50 7.83 -7.22 41.56
CA LEU A 50 8.03 -7.38 40.09
C LEU A 50 7.98 -8.85 39.62
N ASP A 51 7.71 -9.83 40.52
CA ASP A 51 7.69 -11.26 40.21
C ASP A 51 6.67 -11.65 39.13
N TRP A 52 5.66 -10.83 38.90
CA TRP A 52 4.68 -11.02 37.84
C TRP A 52 5.23 -10.71 36.44
N ILE A 53 6.40 -10.01 36.34
CA ILE A 53 7.11 -9.74 35.11
C ILE A 53 8.20 -10.79 34.91
N SER A 54 7.93 -11.79 34.09
CA SER A 54 8.84 -12.92 33.86
C SER A 54 10.03 -12.59 32.96
N ASN A 55 9.86 -11.63 32.05
CA ASN A 55 10.93 -11.11 31.21
C ASN A 55 10.60 -9.67 30.81
N LEU A 56 11.62 -8.82 30.84
CA LEU A 56 11.54 -7.45 30.33
C LEU A 56 12.88 -7.11 29.67
N LYS A 57 12.84 -6.84 28.38
CA LYS A 57 14.01 -6.49 27.58
C LYS A 57 13.72 -5.21 26.80
N PHE A 58 14.57 -4.20 26.93
CA PHE A 58 14.61 -3.07 26.03
C PHE A 58 15.55 -3.37 24.88
N LYS A 59 15.19 -2.88 23.68
CA LYS A 59 16.00 -3.02 22.48
C LYS A 59 16.10 -1.72 21.71
N ALA A 60 17.24 -1.49 21.10
CA ALA A 60 17.44 -0.43 20.14
C ALA A 60 18.31 -0.96 19.00
N SER A 61 17.99 -0.61 17.78
CA SER A 61 18.81 -0.94 16.64
C SER A 61 18.91 0.22 15.66
N TRP A 62 20.01 0.23 14.95
CA TRP A 62 20.29 1.11 13.83
C TRP A 62 20.94 0.29 12.73
N GLY A 63 20.61 0.59 11.49
CA GLY A 63 21.24 -0.05 10.36
C GLY A 63 20.96 0.64 9.03
N LYS A 64 21.89 0.41 8.10
CA LYS A 64 21.76 0.82 6.71
C LYS A 64 21.53 -0.39 5.82
N LEU A 65 20.64 -0.24 4.83
CA LEU A 65 20.36 -1.21 3.79
C LEU A 65 20.53 -0.53 2.43
N GLY A 66 21.05 -1.29 1.46
CA GLY A 66 21.18 -0.85 0.07
C GLY A 66 20.16 -1.55 -0.83
N ASN A 67 19.60 -0.81 -1.78
CA ASN A 67 18.78 -1.36 -2.85
C ASN A 67 19.42 -1.06 -4.21
N GLN A 68 19.49 -2.09 -5.08
CA GLN A 68 20.02 -2.01 -6.43
C GLN A 68 18.96 -2.31 -7.49
N ASN A 69 17.68 -2.16 -7.17
CA ASN A 69 16.60 -2.50 -8.10
C ASN A 69 16.47 -1.46 -9.21
N ILE A 70 17.34 -1.58 -10.20
CA ILE A 70 17.44 -0.72 -11.38
C ILE A 70 17.75 -1.59 -12.61
N GLY A 71 17.48 -1.06 -13.79
CA GLY A 71 17.83 -1.69 -15.06
C GLY A 71 19.33 -1.99 -15.19
N ASN A 72 19.71 -2.72 -16.21
CA ASN A 72 21.11 -3.05 -16.46
C ASN A 72 21.83 -1.87 -17.12
N TYR A 73 22.90 -1.38 -16.47
CA TYR A 73 23.79 -0.32 -16.99
C TYR A 73 23.08 0.97 -17.43
N PRO A 74 22.11 1.53 -16.67
CA PRO A 74 21.34 2.71 -17.08
C PRO A 74 22.19 4.00 -17.16
N TRP A 75 23.40 3.96 -16.61
CA TRP A 75 24.37 5.04 -16.65
C TRP A 75 25.16 5.12 -17.96
N GLN A 76 25.07 4.10 -18.83
CA GLN A 76 25.79 4.08 -20.08
C GLN A 76 24.97 4.78 -21.19
N THR A 77 25.60 5.74 -21.84
CA THR A 77 25.01 6.38 -23.02
C THR A 77 25.02 5.41 -24.19
N VAL A 78 23.88 5.20 -24.80
CA VAL A 78 23.72 4.32 -25.97
C VAL A 78 23.14 5.10 -27.14
N PHE A 79 23.56 4.71 -28.33
CA PHE A 79 22.97 5.22 -29.59
C PHE A 79 21.79 4.34 -29.99
N ASN A 80 20.63 4.96 -30.14
CA ASN A 80 19.45 4.31 -30.70
C ASN A 80 19.47 4.42 -32.23
N LEU A 81 19.42 3.27 -32.89
CA LEU A 81 19.34 3.18 -34.36
C LEU A 81 17.91 3.48 -34.84
N GLY A 82 17.76 3.81 -36.14
CA GLY A 82 16.44 4.08 -36.69
C GLY A 82 15.98 5.54 -36.54
N GLN A 83 16.87 6.42 -36.08
CA GLN A 83 16.64 7.88 -36.07
C GLN A 83 16.88 8.45 -37.47
N ASN A 84 16.05 7.99 -38.41
CA ASN A 84 16.22 8.27 -39.83
C ASN A 84 15.71 9.68 -40.18
N TYR A 85 16.32 10.30 -41.19
CA TYR A 85 15.82 11.57 -41.70
C TYR A 85 15.83 11.59 -43.26
N PRO A 86 14.91 12.30 -43.89
CA PRO A 86 14.91 12.44 -45.36
C PRO A 86 15.99 13.41 -45.79
N TYR A 87 16.75 13.00 -46.80
CA TYR A 87 17.71 13.85 -47.49
C TYR A 87 17.48 13.74 -49.01
N GLY A 88 16.90 14.78 -49.61
CA GLY A 88 16.34 14.69 -50.95
C GLY A 88 15.24 13.62 -51.01
N ASP A 89 15.31 12.76 -52.03
CA ASP A 89 14.36 11.65 -52.23
C ASP A 89 14.76 10.35 -51.46
N ASN A 90 15.79 10.39 -50.65
CA ASN A 90 16.31 9.22 -49.95
C ASN A 90 16.11 9.34 -48.44
N LEU A 91 15.72 8.21 -47.81
CA LEU A 91 15.70 8.06 -46.35
C LEU A 91 17.10 7.64 -45.89
N MET A 92 17.78 8.54 -45.18
CA MET A 92 19.10 8.26 -44.60
C MET A 92 18.96 7.59 -43.27
N LEU A 93 19.69 6.48 -43.05
CA LEU A 93 19.74 5.80 -41.77
C LEU A 93 20.51 6.63 -40.75
N GLY A 94 19.91 6.86 -39.61
CA GLY A 94 20.48 7.66 -38.55
C GLY A 94 20.55 6.94 -37.20
N ALA A 95 21.41 7.43 -36.34
CA ALA A 95 21.53 7.04 -34.93
C ALA A 95 21.67 8.28 -34.07
N ALA A 96 21.00 8.30 -32.96
CA ALA A 96 21.06 9.41 -32.02
C ALA A 96 21.02 8.92 -30.55
N VAL A 97 21.55 9.73 -29.64
CA VAL A 97 21.35 9.56 -28.21
C VAL A 97 19.98 10.13 -27.86
N THR A 98 19.03 9.28 -27.49
CA THR A 98 17.65 9.67 -27.17
C THR A 98 17.38 9.73 -25.66
N THR A 99 18.35 9.31 -24.84
CA THR A 99 18.23 9.33 -23.38
C THR A 99 19.47 9.97 -22.75
N ALA A 100 19.27 11.01 -21.98
CA ALA A 100 20.30 11.59 -21.13
C ALA A 100 20.48 10.71 -19.89
N THR A 101 21.69 10.16 -19.72
CA THR A 101 22.03 9.21 -18.63
C THR A 101 22.75 9.91 -17.49
N ASP A 102 22.63 9.39 -16.28
CA ASP A 102 23.39 9.85 -15.11
C ASP A 102 24.59 8.92 -14.85
N PRO A 103 25.83 9.34 -15.14
CA PRO A 103 27.02 8.53 -14.90
C PRO A 103 27.39 8.43 -13.42
N THR A 104 26.70 9.11 -12.52
CA THR A 104 26.97 9.16 -11.07
C THR A 104 26.01 8.29 -10.26
N ILE A 105 25.14 7.58 -10.92
CA ILE A 105 24.10 6.72 -10.31
C ILE A 105 24.71 5.75 -9.28
N LYS A 106 24.06 5.57 -8.15
CA LYS A 106 24.52 4.77 -7.02
C LYS A 106 23.39 4.01 -6.34
N TRP A 107 23.72 3.26 -5.30
CA TRP A 107 22.77 2.55 -4.47
C TRP A 107 21.74 3.50 -3.83
N GLU A 108 20.49 3.06 -3.76
CA GLU A 108 19.54 3.65 -2.83
C GLU A 108 19.91 3.21 -1.41
N GLU A 109 19.91 4.12 -0.45
CA GLU A 109 20.23 3.84 0.93
C GLU A 109 19.02 4.03 1.84
N THR A 110 18.71 2.99 2.61
CA THR A 110 17.68 3.07 3.66
C THR A 110 18.34 2.99 5.03
N GLU A 111 18.18 4.04 5.81
CA GLU A 111 18.59 4.10 7.20
C GLU A 111 17.38 3.84 8.10
N THR A 112 17.54 2.92 9.04
CA THR A 112 16.47 2.51 9.96
C THR A 112 16.95 2.64 11.40
N TYR A 113 16.11 3.22 12.24
CA TYR A 113 16.21 3.19 13.70
C TYR A 113 14.96 2.46 14.23
N ASP A 114 15.17 1.56 15.17
CA ASP A 114 14.11 0.83 15.86
C ASP A 114 14.35 0.88 17.37
N PHE A 115 13.31 1.20 18.13
CA PHE A 115 13.32 1.24 19.58
C PHE A 115 12.12 0.51 20.10
N GLY A 116 12.32 -0.38 21.08
CA GLY A 116 11.20 -1.13 21.58
C GLY A 116 11.50 -1.88 22.87
N PHE A 117 10.49 -2.61 23.31
CA PHE A 117 10.65 -3.55 24.41
C PHE A 117 9.90 -4.86 24.12
N GLU A 118 10.38 -5.91 24.73
CA GLU A 118 9.78 -7.23 24.75
C GLU A 118 9.51 -7.60 26.20
N SER A 119 8.29 -7.99 26.49
CA SER A 119 7.89 -8.34 27.84
C SER A 119 7.06 -9.61 27.89
N VAL A 120 7.25 -10.36 28.96
CA VAL A 120 6.49 -11.58 29.25
C VAL A 120 6.04 -11.51 30.71
N PHE A 121 4.77 -11.75 30.94
CA PHE A 121 4.13 -11.64 32.24
C PHE A 121 3.55 -12.98 32.67
N TRP A 122 3.50 -13.20 34.00
CA TRP A 122 2.88 -14.36 34.65
C TRP A 122 3.34 -15.69 34.03
N ASN A 123 4.66 -15.89 33.94
CA ASN A 123 5.27 -17.10 33.43
C ASN A 123 4.82 -17.50 32.01
N GLY A 124 4.62 -16.50 31.13
CA GLY A 124 4.26 -16.68 29.76
C GLY A 124 2.76 -16.71 29.47
N LEU A 125 1.93 -16.33 30.45
CA LEU A 125 0.50 -16.16 30.25
C LEU A 125 0.21 -15.03 29.25
N LEU A 126 0.92 -13.89 29.37
CA LEU A 126 0.80 -12.74 28.51
C LEU A 126 2.20 -12.32 28.00
N SER A 127 2.30 -12.03 26.74
CA SER A 127 3.45 -11.36 26.12
C SER A 127 3.03 -10.07 25.45
N LEU A 128 3.87 -9.03 25.53
CA LEU A 128 3.67 -7.77 24.87
C LEU A 128 5.01 -7.30 24.30
N ASN A 129 5.06 -7.15 22.96
CA ASN A 129 6.18 -6.58 22.23
C ASN A 129 5.70 -5.30 21.60
N THR A 130 6.51 -4.27 21.73
CA THR A 130 6.22 -2.96 21.13
C THR A 130 7.48 -2.41 20.53
N SER A 131 7.40 -1.87 19.32
CA SER A 131 8.48 -1.11 18.75
C SER A 131 7.98 0.15 18.02
N TYR A 132 8.82 1.16 18.04
CA TYR A 132 8.71 2.35 17.23
C TYR A 132 9.85 2.34 16.23
N PHE A 133 9.53 2.42 14.94
CA PHE A 133 10.52 2.52 13.90
C PHE A 133 10.50 3.89 13.22
N TRP A 134 11.69 4.31 12.84
CA TRP A 134 11.92 5.45 11.97
C TRP A 134 12.82 4.98 10.83
N ARG A 135 12.33 5.07 9.60
CA ARG A 135 13.03 4.65 8.40
C ARG A 135 13.07 5.79 7.40
N LYS A 136 14.24 6.11 6.92
CA LYS A 136 14.46 7.10 5.87
C LYS A 136 15.18 6.43 4.70
N THR A 137 14.63 6.57 3.51
CA THR A 137 15.28 6.16 2.27
C THR A 137 15.74 7.40 1.54
N ASP A 138 17.03 7.48 1.32
CA ASP A 138 17.69 8.52 0.54
C ASP A 138 18.16 7.94 -0.80
N ASP A 139 18.47 8.85 -1.75
CA ASP A 139 19.01 8.48 -3.05
C ASP A 139 18.10 7.52 -3.85
N ILE A 140 16.78 7.62 -3.66
CA ILE A 140 15.81 6.78 -4.39
C ILE A 140 15.98 7.03 -5.88
N LEU A 141 16.12 5.94 -6.61
CA LEU A 141 16.23 5.93 -8.07
C LEU A 141 14.87 6.28 -8.67
N TYR A 142 14.75 7.52 -9.06
CA TYR A 142 13.53 8.09 -9.58
C TYR A 142 13.77 8.66 -10.98
N LYS A 143 12.87 8.37 -11.90
CA LYS A 143 12.88 8.96 -13.24
C LYS A 143 12.10 10.28 -13.19
N PRO A 144 12.77 11.43 -13.31
CA PRO A 144 12.07 12.71 -13.34
C PRO A 144 11.07 12.74 -14.50
N SER A 145 9.80 12.95 -14.19
CA SER A 145 8.73 13.06 -15.18
C SER A 145 8.10 14.44 -15.05
N GLY A 146 7.88 15.11 -16.16
CA GLY A 146 7.08 16.34 -16.22
C GLY A 146 7.84 17.67 -16.17
N SER A 147 9.11 17.71 -15.80
CA SER A 147 9.88 18.96 -15.71
C SER A 147 11.08 19.05 -16.64
N VAL A 148 11.30 18.02 -17.44
CA VAL A 148 12.33 18.07 -18.47
C VAL A 148 11.74 18.74 -19.69
N SER A 149 12.30 19.92 -20.04
CA SER A 149 11.86 20.67 -21.21
C SER A 149 11.94 19.79 -22.47
N SER A 150 10.89 19.79 -23.27
CA SER A 150 10.85 19.13 -24.59
C SER A 150 11.92 19.64 -25.56
N VAL A 151 12.46 20.83 -25.31
CA VAL A 151 13.58 21.42 -26.06
C VAL A 151 14.85 20.57 -25.93
N LEU A 152 15.00 19.78 -24.85
CA LEU A 152 16.12 18.85 -24.71
C LEU A 152 16.12 17.78 -25.81
N GLY A 153 14.98 17.42 -26.39
CA GLY A 153 14.86 16.39 -27.43
C GLY A 153 15.24 14.97 -26.95
N GLN A 154 15.41 14.77 -25.65
CA GLN A 154 15.83 13.51 -25.02
C GLN A 154 14.95 13.20 -23.82
N THR A 155 14.78 11.92 -23.52
CA THR A 155 14.28 11.48 -22.21
C THR A 155 15.41 11.48 -21.19
N VAL A 156 15.09 11.48 -19.90
CA VAL A 156 16.06 11.36 -18.80
C VAL A 156 15.98 9.97 -18.22
N SER A 157 17.12 9.39 -17.86
CA SER A 157 17.17 8.12 -17.10
C SER A 157 16.85 8.32 -15.64
N GLU A 158 16.79 7.21 -14.88
CA GLU A 158 16.70 7.26 -13.43
C GLU A 158 17.91 7.99 -12.83
N MET A 159 17.66 8.74 -11.76
CA MET A 159 18.65 9.51 -11.00
C MET A 159 18.41 9.30 -9.50
N ASN A 160 19.47 9.37 -8.69
CA ASN A 160 19.36 9.29 -7.22
C ASN A 160 18.87 10.62 -6.61
N THR A 161 17.58 10.89 -6.70
CA THR A 161 17.01 12.19 -6.35
C THR A 161 15.89 12.12 -5.32
N GLY A 162 15.22 10.98 -5.22
CA GLY A 162 14.10 10.80 -4.32
C GLY A 162 14.51 10.62 -2.86
N ARG A 163 13.67 11.10 -1.95
CA ARG A 163 13.76 10.83 -0.51
C ARG A 163 12.40 10.59 0.08
N MET A 164 12.32 9.60 0.96
CA MET A 164 11.08 9.19 1.60
C MET A 164 11.31 8.83 3.07
N LYS A 165 10.28 9.01 3.88
CA LYS A 165 10.28 8.66 5.29
C LYS A 165 9.09 7.78 5.62
N ASN A 166 9.34 6.70 6.38
CA ASN A 166 8.32 5.88 7.02
C ASN A 166 8.55 5.89 8.52
N THR A 167 7.50 6.12 9.29
CA THR A 167 7.53 6.01 10.75
C THR A 167 6.32 5.25 11.22
N GLY A 168 6.46 4.51 12.32
CA GLY A 168 5.32 3.77 12.81
C GLY A 168 5.54 3.12 14.16
N TRP A 169 4.45 2.60 14.68
CA TRP A 169 4.39 1.77 15.87
C TRP A 169 3.95 0.37 15.49
N GLU A 170 4.57 -0.61 16.10
CA GLU A 170 4.21 -2.03 15.97
C GLU A 170 3.97 -2.60 17.37
N PHE A 171 2.89 -3.34 17.49
CA PHE A 171 2.46 -4.00 18.72
C PHE A 171 2.19 -5.46 18.42
N GLU A 172 2.70 -6.34 19.27
CA GLU A 172 2.34 -7.76 19.30
C GLU A 172 1.89 -8.13 20.72
N ILE A 173 0.73 -8.77 20.81
CA ILE A 173 0.15 -9.24 22.07
C ILE A 173 -0.10 -10.72 21.94
N GLY A 174 0.52 -11.52 22.80
CA GLY A 174 0.30 -12.96 22.88
C GLY A 174 -0.31 -13.32 24.24
N HIS A 175 -1.36 -14.13 24.22
CA HIS A 175 -1.96 -14.70 25.43
C HIS A 175 -2.16 -16.19 25.24
N ARG A 176 -1.67 -16.99 26.17
CA ARG A 176 -1.87 -18.45 26.18
C ARG A 176 -2.19 -18.94 27.57
N ASN A 177 -3.16 -19.84 27.66
CA ASN A 177 -3.54 -20.40 28.94
C ASN A 177 -4.16 -21.79 28.80
N ASN A 178 -4.20 -22.52 29.89
CA ASN A 178 -4.91 -23.78 30.06
C ASN A 178 -5.96 -23.63 31.12
N ILE A 179 -7.23 -23.81 30.79
CA ILE A 179 -8.35 -23.76 31.71
C ILE A 179 -8.99 -25.15 31.73
N GLY A 180 -8.67 -25.92 32.75
CA GLY A 180 -9.08 -27.32 32.83
C GLY A 180 -8.54 -28.14 31.66
N SER A 181 -9.42 -28.65 30.79
CA SER A 181 -9.05 -29.43 29.62
C SER A 181 -8.98 -28.58 28.34
N ILE A 182 -9.16 -27.29 28.42
CA ILE A 182 -9.10 -26.38 27.29
C ILE A 182 -7.72 -25.71 27.27
N SER A 183 -6.97 -25.89 26.21
CA SER A 183 -5.77 -25.10 25.89
C SER A 183 -6.09 -24.09 24.82
N TYR A 184 -5.68 -22.84 24.99
CA TYR A 184 -5.90 -21.82 23.95
C TYR A 184 -4.74 -20.84 23.86
N ASN A 185 -4.62 -20.24 22.69
CA ASN A 185 -3.68 -19.16 22.41
C ASN A 185 -4.34 -18.09 21.54
N VAL A 186 -4.00 -16.84 21.84
CA VAL A 186 -4.42 -15.65 21.10
C VAL A 186 -3.16 -14.86 20.78
N ASN A 187 -2.91 -14.56 19.51
CA ASN A 187 -1.82 -13.69 19.11
C ASN A 187 -2.41 -12.60 18.21
N ALA A 188 -2.25 -11.36 18.64
CA ALA A 188 -2.68 -10.18 17.91
C ALA A 188 -1.47 -9.33 17.54
N ASN A 189 -1.47 -8.78 16.33
CA ASN A 189 -0.53 -7.74 15.93
C ASN A 189 -1.30 -6.52 15.42
N PHE A 190 -0.70 -5.35 15.61
CA PHE A 190 -1.25 -4.09 15.16
C PHE A 190 -0.12 -3.13 14.79
N SER A 191 -0.20 -2.51 13.61
CA SER A 191 0.78 -1.54 13.15
C SER A 191 0.10 -0.24 12.73
N ILE A 192 0.75 0.87 13.07
CA ILE A 192 0.40 2.22 12.63
C ILE A 192 1.54 2.73 11.78
N ILE A 193 1.29 3.03 10.51
CA ILE A 193 2.33 3.44 9.57
C ILE A 193 2.00 4.83 9.01
N LYS A 194 3.02 5.70 8.98
CA LYS A 194 2.96 7.01 8.34
C LYS A 194 4.06 7.11 7.30
N ASN A 195 3.66 7.15 6.03
CA ASN A 195 4.54 7.36 4.88
C ASN A 195 4.54 8.83 4.48
N LYS A 196 5.71 9.36 4.08
CA LYS A 196 5.85 10.73 3.60
C LYS A 196 6.97 10.87 2.58
N VAL A 197 6.67 11.42 1.42
CA VAL A 197 7.66 11.87 0.43
C VAL A 197 8.32 13.14 0.95
N LEU A 198 9.66 13.19 0.97
CA LEU A 198 10.44 14.32 1.47
C LEU A 198 11.04 15.13 0.32
N SER A 199 11.42 14.48 -0.77
CA SER A 199 12.01 15.11 -1.95
C SER A 199 11.83 14.21 -3.16
N LEU A 200 11.65 14.81 -4.33
CA LEU A 200 11.70 14.14 -5.62
C LEU A 200 12.92 14.58 -6.45
N GLY A 201 13.73 15.49 -5.90
CA GLY A 201 14.96 15.98 -6.52
C GLY A 201 14.72 16.97 -7.66
N VAL A 202 15.49 16.83 -8.73
CA VAL A 202 15.29 17.63 -9.94
C VAL A 202 13.99 17.23 -10.64
N GLY A 203 13.33 18.22 -11.15
CA GLY A 203 12.14 17.96 -11.94
C GLY A 203 10.84 18.08 -11.16
N ASN A 204 10.85 18.66 -9.99
CA ASN A 204 9.63 19.00 -9.28
C ASN A 204 8.85 20.08 -10.04
N VAL A 205 7.57 19.82 -10.22
CA VAL A 205 6.63 20.80 -10.73
C VAL A 205 5.89 21.38 -9.54
N GLU A 206 5.99 22.68 -9.35
CA GLU A 206 5.12 23.40 -8.44
C GLU A 206 3.78 23.59 -9.14
N GLN A 207 2.73 23.02 -8.56
CA GLN A 207 1.37 23.24 -9.03
C GLN A 207 0.94 24.64 -8.62
N LEU A 208 0.04 25.25 -9.39
CA LEU A 208 -0.46 26.58 -9.08
C LEU A 208 -1.21 26.64 -7.73
N ASN A 209 -1.72 25.52 -7.25
CA ASN A 209 -2.29 25.39 -5.90
C ASN A 209 -1.23 25.22 -4.78
N GLY A 210 0.06 25.42 -5.08
CA GLY A 210 1.17 25.33 -4.11
C GLY A 210 1.66 23.92 -3.81
N MET A 211 1.09 22.87 -4.40
CA MET A 211 1.59 21.51 -4.23
C MET A 211 2.82 21.28 -5.13
N VAL A 212 3.89 20.71 -4.56
CA VAL A 212 5.15 20.45 -5.28
C VAL A 212 5.33 18.95 -5.47
N GLY A 213 5.45 18.50 -6.72
CA GLY A 213 5.57 17.08 -7.02
C GLY A 213 5.74 16.77 -8.50
N ASN A 214 5.32 15.58 -8.93
CA ASN A 214 5.36 15.16 -10.33
C ASN A 214 4.12 15.59 -11.14
N GLY A 215 3.18 16.30 -10.51
CA GLY A 215 1.94 16.77 -11.15
C GLY A 215 0.82 15.73 -11.25
N SER A 216 1.02 14.52 -10.76
CA SER A 216 0.07 13.40 -10.90
C SER A 216 -0.29 12.75 -9.56
N ASP A 217 0.62 12.00 -8.97
CA ASP A 217 0.35 11.13 -7.81
C ASP A 217 1.45 11.14 -6.73
N LEU A 218 2.56 11.83 -6.99
CA LEU A 218 3.67 11.98 -6.05
C LEU A 218 3.88 13.46 -5.72
N PHE A 219 3.67 13.82 -4.46
CA PHE A 219 3.84 15.17 -3.96
C PHE A 219 4.65 15.20 -2.67
N ILE A 220 5.51 16.20 -2.55
CA ILE A 220 6.33 16.41 -1.35
C ILE A 220 5.40 16.74 -0.18
N GLY A 221 5.62 16.06 0.95
CA GLY A 221 4.79 16.24 2.14
C GLY A 221 3.64 15.25 2.28
N PHE A 222 3.29 14.53 1.22
CA PHE A 222 2.22 13.55 1.16
C PHE A 222 2.74 12.11 1.13
N PRO A 223 1.89 11.10 1.35
CA PRO A 223 2.28 9.71 1.18
C PRO A 223 2.50 9.36 -0.29
N MET A 224 3.29 8.32 -0.55
CA MET A 224 3.32 7.69 -1.87
C MET A 224 1.94 7.16 -2.26
N GLU A 225 1.70 7.00 -3.56
CA GLU A 225 0.46 6.42 -4.09
C GLU A 225 -0.80 7.13 -3.57
N MET A 226 -0.76 8.44 -3.55
CA MET A 226 -1.92 9.23 -3.20
C MET A 226 -2.91 9.36 -4.38
N TYR A 227 -4.17 9.53 -4.05
CA TYR A 227 -5.17 10.00 -4.99
C TYR A 227 -5.18 11.52 -4.97
N TYR A 228 -5.00 12.12 -6.15
CA TYR A 228 -5.01 13.55 -6.38
C TYR A 228 -6.08 13.87 -7.42
N GLY A 229 -7.10 14.64 -7.04
CA GLY A 229 -8.27 14.86 -7.88
C GLY A 229 -9.23 15.89 -7.29
N TYR A 230 -10.45 15.86 -7.77
CA TYR A 230 -11.46 16.90 -7.53
C TYR A 230 -12.40 16.54 -6.40
N LEU A 231 -12.87 17.56 -5.68
CA LEU A 231 -14.06 17.46 -4.83
C LEU A 231 -15.31 17.63 -5.68
N THR A 232 -16.40 16.97 -5.30
CA THR A 232 -17.65 16.97 -6.05
C THR A 232 -18.84 17.39 -5.17
N ASP A 233 -19.93 17.77 -5.81
CA ASP A 233 -21.22 18.02 -5.15
C ASP A 233 -22.35 17.26 -5.87
N GLY A 234 -22.19 15.95 -6.00
CA GLY A 234 -23.12 15.10 -6.72
C GLY A 234 -23.11 15.34 -8.23
N VAL A 235 -24.28 15.28 -8.86
CA VAL A 235 -24.46 15.47 -10.30
C VAL A 235 -25.42 16.61 -10.58
N PHE A 236 -25.37 17.19 -11.78
CA PHE A 236 -26.39 18.14 -12.24
C PHE A 236 -27.75 17.47 -12.40
N ILE A 237 -28.80 18.05 -11.81
CA ILE A 237 -30.17 17.54 -11.95
C ILE A 237 -30.93 18.18 -13.12
N SER A 238 -30.46 19.35 -13.59
CA SER A 238 -31.02 20.06 -14.77
C SER A 238 -29.92 20.74 -15.59
N ASN A 239 -30.23 21.14 -16.82
CA ASN A 239 -29.30 21.91 -17.66
C ASN A 239 -29.24 23.39 -17.27
N GLU A 240 -30.21 23.91 -16.51
CA GLU A 240 -30.17 25.25 -15.93
C GLU A 240 -29.08 25.35 -14.88
N GLU A 241 -28.95 24.35 -14.01
CA GLU A 241 -27.87 24.26 -13.02
C GLU A 241 -26.48 24.30 -13.64
N VAL A 242 -26.31 23.69 -14.82
CA VAL A 242 -25.02 23.70 -15.51
C VAL A 242 -24.57 25.12 -15.85
N LYS A 243 -25.53 26.02 -16.16
CA LYS A 243 -25.25 27.41 -16.51
C LYS A 243 -24.95 28.29 -15.29
N GLU A 244 -25.49 27.89 -14.13
CA GLU A 244 -25.33 28.63 -12.86
C GLU A 244 -24.11 28.16 -12.08
N TRP A 245 -23.56 26.97 -12.42
CA TRP A 245 -22.40 26.39 -11.77
C TRP A 245 -21.09 26.97 -12.30
N PRO A 246 -19.98 26.98 -11.54
CA PRO A 246 -18.68 27.34 -12.05
C PRO A 246 -18.33 26.58 -13.34
N ASP A 247 -17.69 27.27 -14.28
CA ASP A 247 -17.37 26.71 -15.60
C ASP A 247 -16.37 25.55 -15.47
N GLN A 248 -16.82 24.33 -15.72
CA GLN A 248 -16.00 23.12 -15.74
C GLN A 248 -15.70 22.59 -17.16
N SER A 249 -15.81 23.44 -18.17
CA SER A 249 -15.63 23.07 -19.60
C SER A 249 -14.23 22.54 -19.92
N GLN A 250 -13.22 22.92 -19.13
CA GLN A 250 -11.87 22.34 -19.26
C GLN A 250 -11.83 20.86 -18.85
N LEU A 251 -12.73 20.40 -18.01
CA LEU A 251 -12.85 19.02 -17.53
C LEU A 251 -13.84 18.22 -18.38
N ILE A 252 -15.03 18.75 -18.57
CA ILE A 252 -16.10 18.20 -19.39
C ILE A 252 -16.58 19.29 -20.34
N PRO A 253 -16.13 19.29 -21.60
CA PRO A 253 -16.39 20.40 -22.55
C PRO A 253 -17.86 20.74 -22.77
N GLN A 254 -18.74 19.77 -22.63
CA GLN A 254 -20.18 19.91 -22.82
C GLN A 254 -20.94 19.26 -21.65
N SER A 255 -20.81 19.86 -20.47
CA SER A 255 -21.54 19.39 -19.29
C SER A 255 -23.05 19.48 -19.48
N GLN A 256 -23.76 18.48 -18.97
CA GLN A 256 -25.23 18.39 -19.02
C GLN A 256 -25.79 17.71 -17.77
N LYS A 257 -27.11 17.67 -17.66
CA LYS A 257 -27.78 16.97 -16.55
C LYS A 257 -27.29 15.53 -16.44
N GLY A 258 -26.98 15.09 -15.23
CA GLY A 258 -26.43 13.77 -14.91
C GLY A 258 -24.91 13.69 -14.93
N ASP A 259 -24.18 14.73 -15.36
CA ASP A 259 -22.73 14.83 -15.21
C ASP A 259 -22.35 15.25 -13.80
N ILE A 260 -21.15 14.81 -13.38
CA ILE A 260 -20.60 15.12 -12.06
C ILE A 260 -20.35 16.65 -11.98
N ARG A 261 -20.75 17.22 -10.85
CA ARG A 261 -20.48 18.62 -10.50
C ARG A 261 -19.19 18.70 -9.73
N TYR A 262 -18.13 19.16 -10.37
CA TYR A 262 -16.86 19.42 -9.71
C TYR A 262 -16.88 20.78 -9.03
N LYS A 263 -16.27 20.86 -7.83
CA LYS A 263 -16.23 22.11 -7.05
C LYS A 263 -15.08 22.98 -7.51
N ASP A 264 -15.37 24.26 -7.70
CA ASP A 264 -14.39 25.33 -7.70
C ASP A 264 -13.99 25.61 -6.24
N ILE A 265 -12.75 25.35 -5.89
CA ILE A 265 -12.24 25.50 -4.52
C ILE A 265 -11.12 26.53 -4.42
N SER A 266 -10.51 26.90 -5.55
CA SER A 266 -9.39 27.82 -5.61
C SER A 266 -9.25 28.43 -7.00
N GLY A 267 -8.42 29.45 -7.10
CA GLY A 267 -8.06 30.14 -8.34
C GLY A 267 -6.70 30.81 -8.18
N PRO A 268 -6.29 31.70 -9.11
CA PRO A 268 -5.01 32.40 -9.07
C PRO A 268 -4.71 33.12 -7.76
N ASP A 269 -5.74 33.63 -7.10
CA ASP A 269 -5.63 34.37 -5.84
C ASP A 269 -5.87 33.48 -4.59
N GLY A 270 -5.98 32.15 -4.78
CA GLY A 270 -6.23 31.19 -3.71
C GLY A 270 -7.68 31.15 -3.23
N ILE A 271 -8.61 31.74 -3.97
CA ILE A 271 -10.05 31.72 -3.72
C ILE A 271 -10.78 31.26 -4.99
N PRO A 272 -12.01 30.71 -4.89
CA PRO A 272 -12.82 30.32 -6.04
C PRO A 272 -12.96 31.46 -7.06
N ASP A 273 -12.75 31.17 -8.34
CA ASP A 273 -12.72 32.14 -9.43
C ASP A 273 -13.87 32.00 -10.45
N GLY A 274 -14.78 31.06 -10.21
CA GLY A 274 -15.92 30.76 -11.08
C GLY A 274 -15.58 29.74 -12.17
N LYS A 275 -14.40 29.10 -12.11
CA LYS A 275 -13.97 28.04 -13.04
C LYS A 275 -13.46 26.85 -12.27
N VAL A 276 -13.63 25.66 -12.83
CA VAL A 276 -13.02 24.44 -12.30
C VAL A 276 -11.94 23.98 -13.25
N ASP A 277 -10.69 24.03 -12.82
CA ASP A 277 -9.56 23.68 -13.66
C ASP A 277 -8.53 22.78 -12.95
N PRO A 278 -7.70 22.04 -13.72
CA PRO A 278 -6.76 21.06 -13.17
C PRO A 278 -5.58 21.69 -12.40
N ASN A 279 -5.38 22.99 -12.47
CA ASN A 279 -4.24 23.65 -11.85
C ASN A 279 -4.53 24.07 -10.40
N TYR A 280 -5.78 24.47 -10.10
CA TYR A 280 -6.15 25.04 -8.82
C TYR A 280 -7.09 24.15 -7.99
N ASP A 281 -7.96 23.32 -8.63
CA ASP A 281 -9.09 22.68 -7.96
C ASP A 281 -8.86 21.22 -7.56
N ARG A 282 -7.65 20.69 -7.76
CA ARG A 282 -7.30 19.35 -7.32
C ARG A 282 -6.71 19.35 -5.92
N VAL A 283 -7.09 18.35 -5.14
CA VAL A 283 -6.64 18.15 -3.75
C VAL A 283 -6.23 16.71 -3.47
N TYR A 284 -5.60 16.50 -2.33
CA TYR A 284 -5.39 15.17 -1.78
C TYR A 284 -6.74 14.56 -1.36
N LEU A 285 -7.09 13.43 -1.96
CA LEU A 285 -8.34 12.71 -1.68
C LEU A 285 -8.13 11.53 -0.73
N GLY A 286 -6.98 10.86 -0.80
CA GLY A 286 -6.69 9.67 0.00
C GLY A 286 -5.43 8.97 -0.46
N SER A 287 -5.10 7.83 0.16
CA SER A 287 -3.91 7.04 -0.17
C SER A 287 -4.25 5.56 -0.30
N ARG A 288 -3.53 4.87 -1.19
CA ARG A 288 -3.53 3.41 -1.31
C ARG A 288 -2.74 2.71 -0.20
N ILE A 289 -1.90 3.43 0.52
CA ILE A 289 -1.10 2.86 1.61
C ILE A 289 -1.97 2.81 2.87
N PRO A 290 -2.22 1.62 3.43
CA PRO A 290 -2.96 1.49 4.69
C PRO A 290 -2.24 2.20 5.83
N LYS A 291 -2.98 2.98 6.60
CA LYS A 291 -2.47 3.62 7.82
C LYS A 291 -2.41 2.66 8.99
N TYR A 292 -3.36 1.72 9.05
CA TYR A 292 -3.48 0.72 10.10
C TYR A 292 -3.52 -0.67 9.48
N THR A 293 -2.73 -1.60 10.02
CA THR A 293 -2.79 -3.02 9.68
C THR A 293 -2.92 -3.83 10.95
N PHE A 294 -3.69 -4.90 10.92
CA PHE A 294 -3.85 -5.78 12.07
C PHE A 294 -4.05 -7.23 11.66
N GLY A 295 -3.61 -8.11 12.54
CA GLY A 295 -3.81 -9.54 12.44
C GLY A 295 -4.20 -10.13 13.78
N LEU A 296 -5.00 -11.19 13.75
CA LEU A 296 -5.40 -11.95 14.94
C LEU A 296 -5.36 -13.43 14.60
N ASN A 297 -4.57 -14.18 15.36
CA ASN A 297 -4.49 -15.62 15.29
C ASN A 297 -5.07 -16.20 16.59
N LEU A 298 -6.04 -17.09 16.46
CA LEU A 298 -6.69 -17.79 17.56
C LEU A 298 -6.44 -19.30 17.39
N GLY A 299 -6.08 -19.96 18.46
CA GLY A 299 -6.00 -21.41 18.54
C GLY A 299 -6.69 -21.91 19.81
N ALA A 300 -7.42 -23.01 19.73
CA ALA A 300 -8.01 -23.67 20.89
C ALA A 300 -8.04 -25.18 20.69
N GLU A 301 -7.78 -25.91 21.78
CA GLU A 301 -7.85 -27.39 21.80
C GLU A 301 -8.68 -27.85 22.98
N TYR A 302 -9.54 -28.84 22.74
CA TYR A 302 -10.37 -29.46 23.76
C TYR A 302 -10.64 -30.92 23.43
N LYS A 303 -10.12 -31.86 24.22
CA LYS A 303 -10.40 -33.30 24.10
C LYS A 303 -10.33 -33.86 22.68
N GLY A 304 -9.29 -33.48 21.94
CA GLY A 304 -9.06 -33.92 20.55
C GLY A 304 -9.71 -33.04 19.48
N LEU A 305 -10.61 -32.14 19.84
CA LEU A 305 -11.02 -31.04 18.97
C LEU A 305 -9.97 -29.96 18.96
N ASP A 306 -9.62 -29.44 17.79
CA ASP A 306 -8.76 -28.28 17.60
C ASP A 306 -9.40 -27.27 16.65
N LEU A 307 -9.32 -26.00 17.02
CA LEU A 307 -9.74 -24.85 16.22
C LEU A 307 -8.55 -23.95 15.99
N SER A 308 -8.31 -23.55 14.75
CA SER A 308 -7.42 -22.43 14.43
C SER A 308 -8.13 -21.43 13.55
N MET A 309 -7.88 -20.15 13.79
CA MET A 309 -8.50 -19.06 13.03
C MET A 309 -7.48 -17.95 12.82
N GLN A 310 -7.45 -17.40 11.62
CA GLN A 310 -6.63 -16.24 11.25
C GLN A 310 -7.53 -15.15 10.67
N ILE A 311 -7.48 -13.99 11.28
CA ILE A 311 -8.16 -12.78 10.83
C ILE A 311 -7.11 -11.74 10.49
N GLN A 312 -7.31 -11.01 9.40
CA GLN A 312 -6.49 -9.84 9.07
C GLN A 312 -7.38 -8.68 8.65
N GLY A 313 -6.84 -7.49 8.74
CA GLY A 313 -7.51 -6.32 8.20
C GLY A 313 -6.59 -5.13 8.06
N VAL A 314 -7.09 -4.16 7.31
CA VAL A 314 -6.46 -2.85 7.13
C VAL A 314 -7.50 -1.76 7.27
N ALA A 315 -7.04 -0.57 7.67
CA ALA A 315 -7.91 0.60 7.77
C ALA A 315 -7.15 1.89 7.43
N GLY A 316 -7.89 2.94 7.11
CA GLY A 316 -7.32 4.21 6.66
C GLY A 316 -6.63 4.07 5.30
N VAL A 317 -7.24 3.36 4.39
CA VAL A 317 -6.81 3.12 3.02
C VAL A 317 -7.95 3.45 2.07
N SER A 318 -7.62 4.10 0.96
CA SER A 318 -8.57 4.46 -0.08
C SER A 318 -8.37 3.59 -1.32
N GLY A 319 -9.44 3.37 -2.07
CA GLY A 319 -9.42 2.71 -3.37
C GLY A 319 -10.29 3.47 -4.36
N MET A 320 -10.07 3.23 -5.64
CA MET A 320 -10.87 3.80 -6.72
C MET A 320 -11.08 2.74 -7.79
N LEU A 321 -12.30 2.56 -8.24
CA LEU A 321 -12.57 1.70 -9.38
C LEU A 321 -12.45 2.51 -10.67
N GLU A 322 -11.64 2.01 -11.58
CA GLU A 322 -11.33 2.65 -12.86
C GLU A 322 -11.53 1.67 -14.02
N GLY A 323 -11.45 2.12 -15.25
CA GLY A 323 -11.52 1.28 -16.43
C GLY A 323 -12.73 0.36 -16.43
N PHE A 324 -12.52 -0.92 -16.73
CA PHE A 324 -13.60 -1.92 -16.79
C PHE A 324 -14.30 -2.16 -15.44
N ALA A 325 -13.64 -1.90 -14.33
CA ALA A 325 -14.22 -2.06 -13.00
C ALA A 325 -15.15 -0.90 -12.62
N GLY A 326 -14.78 0.32 -12.98
CA GLY A 326 -15.44 1.55 -12.55
C GLY A 326 -16.42 2.14 -13.57
N TRP A 327 -16.07 2.08 -14.86
CA TRP A 327 -16.79 2.83 -15.89
C TRP A 327 -17.63 1.93 -16.78
N ALA A 328 -18.91 2.27 -16.90
CA ALA A 328 -19.82 1.58 -17.82
C ALA A 328 -19.40 1.84 -19.27
N LEU A 329 -19.58 0.84 -20.12
CA LEU A 329 -19.28 0.90 -21.55
C LEU A 329 -17.81 1.31 -21.87
N CYS A 330 -16.88 1.02 -20.96
CA CYS A 330 -15.47 1.32 -21.12
C CYS A 330 -14.85 0.30 -22.10
N GLY A 331 -14.22 0.78 -23.19
CA GLY A 331 -13.52 -0.06 -24.16
C GLY A 331 -14.36 -1.22 -24.68
N GLU A 332 -15.57 -0.93 -25.16
CA GLU A 332 -16.56 -1.91 -25.67
C GLU A 332 -17.09 -2.88 -24.59
N GLY A 333 -16.87 -2.56 -23.30
CA GLY A 333 -17.34 -3.34 -22.17
C GLY A 333 -18.84 -3.21 -21.93
N ASN A 334 -19.35 -4.06 -21.05
CA ASN A 334 -20.75 -4.06 -20.64
C ASN A 334 -21.00 -3.16 -19.42
N VAL A 335 -22.29 -3.00 -19.09
CA VAL A 335 -22.77 -2.31 -17.89
C VAL A 335 -22.91 -3.31 -16.74
N GLN A 336 -22.38 -2.99 -15.59
CA GLN A 336 -22.55 -3.77 -14.37
C GLN A 336 -23.88 -3.40 -13.69
N LYS A 337 -24.47 -4.37 -12.98
CA LYS A 337 -25.76 -4.18 -12.30
C LYS A 337 -25.80 -2.95 -11.38
N TRP A 338 -24.73 -2.72 -10.58
CA TRP A 338 -24.69 -1.58 -9.67
C TRP A 338 -24.59 -0.23 -10.40
N GLN A 339 -24.04 -0.21 -11.63
CA GLN A 339 -23.97 0.98 -12.47
C GLN A 339 -25.36 1.31 -13.02
N ASP A 340 -26.08 0.30 -13.52
CA ASP A 340 -27.44 0.47 -14.04
C ASP A 340 -28.44 0.88 -12.95
N GLU A 341 -28.45 0.16 -11.82
CA GLU A 341 -29.33 0.45 -10.68
C GLU A 341 -29.02 1.80 -10.00
N GLY A 342 -27.74 2.22 -10.03
CA GLY A 342 -27.25 3.42 -9.35
C GLY A 342 -27.13 4.66 -10.21
N ARG A 343 -27.37 4.56 -11.52
CA ARG A 343 -27.19 5.66 -12.46
C ARG A 343 -28.16 6.81 -12.26
N PHE A 344 -27.76 7.96 -12.72
CA PHE A 344 -28.66 9.10 -12.84
C PHE A 344 -29.86 8.76 -13.75
N ASP A 345 -31.07 8.95 -13.24
CA ASP A 345 -32.32 8.79 -13.99
C ASP A 345 -32.88 10.18 -14.35
N PRO A 346 -32.96 10.54 -15.65
CA PRO A 346 -33.49 11.84 -16.06
C PRO A 346 -34.98 12.03 -15.79
N ASN A 347 -35.74 10.95 -15.54
CA ASN A 347 -37.16 11.00 -15.19
C ASN A 347 -37.40 11.14 -13.68
N ASN A 348 -36.41 10.78 -12.86
CA ASN A 348 -36.42 10.94 -11.40
C ASN A 348 -35.04 11.42 -10.93
N PRO A 349 -34.67 12.67 -11.24
CA PRO A 349 -33.31 13.17 -11.02
C PRO A 349 -32.99 13.26 -9.54
N LYS A 350 -31.92 12.58 -9.13
CA LYS A 350 -31.34 12.65 -7.78
C LYS A 350 -29.96 13.30 -7.84
N ARG A 351 -29.67 14.16 -6.86
CA ARG A 351 -28.37 14.87 -6.74
C ARG A 351 -27.19 13.91 -6.49
N TYR A 352 -27.40 12.87 -5.72
CA TYR A 352 -26.37 11.94 -5.29
C TYR A 352 -26.68 10.51 -5.72
N PRO A 353 -26.66 10.23 -7.03
CA PRO A 353 -26.76 8.86 -7.52
C PRO A 353 -25.42 8.13 -7.26
N SER A 354 -25.42 6.80 -7.25
CA SER A 354 -24.18 6.04 -7.10
C SER A 354 -23.37 5.96 -8.40
N TYR A 355 -23.95 6.37 -9.52
CA TYR A 355 -23.33 6.41 -10.85
C TYR A 355 -23.88 7.64 -11.62
N PRO A 356 -23.02 8.37 -12.36
CA PRO A 356 -23.48 9.51 -13.16
C PRO A 356 -24.35 9.03 -14.34
N ARG A 357 -24.68 9.91 -15.28
CA ARG A 357 -25.33 9.49 -16.52
C ARG A 357 -24.49 8.48 -17.27
N MET A 358 -25.13 7.52 -17.93
CA MET A 358 -24.44 6.55 -18.78
C MET A 358 -23.90 7.24 -20.03
N GLN A 359 -22.65 6.92 -20.35
CA GLN A 359 -22.00 7.33 -21.59
C GLN A 359 -20.94 6.31 -21.98
N GLU A 360 -20.70 6.16 -23.28
CA GLU A 360 -19.59 5.36 -23.76
C GLU A 360 -18.27 6.08 -23.43
N VAL A 361 -17.34 5.35 -22.80
CA VAL A 361 -16.02 5.86 -22.44
C VAL A 361 -15.00 5.34 -23.45
N SER A 362 -14.74 6.14 -24.49
CA SER A 362 -13.71 5.90 -25.49
C SER A 362 -12.63 6.99 -25.35
N GLY A 363 -11.44 6.62 -24.92
CA GLY A 363 -10.38 7.59 -24.69
C GLY A 363 -10.40 8.19 -23.27
N ALA A 364 -9.59 9.21 -23.01
CA ALA A 364 -9.30 9.72 -21.66
C ALA A 364 -9.96 11.06 -21.31
N ALA A 365 -10.58 11.77 -22.24
CA ALA A 365 -10.99 13.16 -22.03
C ALA A 365 -12.51 13.37 -22.18
N GLY A 366 -13.05 14.30 -21.39
CA GLY A 366 -14.41 14.81 -21.56
C GLY A 366 -15.51 13.97 -20.92
N PHE A 367 -15.16 13.05 -20.01
CA PHE A 367 -16.10 12.13 -19.38
C PHE A 367 -16.11 12.26 -17.86
N ASN A 368 -17.15 11.69 -17.23
CA ASN A 368 -17.29 11.61 -15.76
C ASN A 368 -16.29 10.63 -15.09
N THR A 369 -15.07 10.49 -15.62
CA THR A 369 -14.08 9.49 -15.20
C THR A 369 -12.89 10.09 -14.45
N LEU A 370 -12.90 11.39 -14.24
CA LEU A 370 -11.79 12.08 -13.57
C LEU A 370 -11.67 11.63 -12.11
N PRO A 371 -10.43 11.48 -11.61
CA PRO A 371 -10.18 11.20 -10.20
C PRO A 371 -10.90 12.21 -9.30
N SER A 372 -11.76 11.72 -8.42
CA SER A 372 -12.58 12.58 -7.55
C SER A 372 -13.09 11.80 -6.34
N ASP A 373 -13.58 12.53 -5.35
CA ASP A 373 -14.25 11.94 -4.19
C ASP A 373 -15.54 11.18 -4.56
N PHE A 374 -16.13 11.45 -5.73
CA PHE A 374 -17.25 10.65 -6.26
C PHE A 374 -16.89 9.18 -6.49
N TRP A 375 -15.67 8.91 -6.96
CA TRP A 375 -15.16 7.58 -7.26
C TRP A 375 -14.38 6.95 -6.13
N LEU A 376 -13.96 7.76 -5.14
CA LEU A 376 -13.16 7.28 -4.02
C LEU A 376 -13.97 6.38 -3.11
N LEU A 377 -13.40 5.24 -2.76
CA LEU A 377 -13.99 4.23 -1.89
C LEU A 377 -13.14 4.03 -0.65
N ASP A 378 -13.79 3.73 0.47
CA ASP A 378 -13.11 3.21 1.65
C ASP A 378 -12.73 1.74 1.40
N ALA A 379 -11.43 1.50 1.20
CA ALA A 379 -10.87 0.17 0.97
C ALA A 379 -10.47 -0.55 2.27
N SER A 380 -10.89 -0.03 3.42
CA SER A 380 -10.72 -0.71 4.70
C SER A 380 -11.54 -2.00 4.75
N TYR A 381 -10.93 -3.05 5.30
CA TYR A 381 -11.62 -4.34 5.42
C TYR A 381 -11.14 -5.15 6.62
N ILE A 382 -11.95 -6.14 7.00
CA ILE A 382 -11.61 -7.24 7.90
C ILE A 382 -11.90 -8.54 7.15
N ARG A 383 -10.94 -9.46 7.12
CA ARG A 383 -11.07 -10.74 6.43
C ARG A 383 -10.75 -11.90 7.36
N LEU A 384 -11.63 -12.89 7.38
CA LEU A 384 -11.32 -14.21 7.91
C LEU A 384 -10.49 -14.94 6.85
N LYS A 385 -9.15 -14.95 7.06
CA LYS A 385 -8.20 -15.54 6.09
C LYS A 385 -8.24 -17.04 6.09
N ASN A 386 -8.31 -17.62 7.27
CA ASN A 386 -8.33 -19.07 7.44
C ASN A 386 -9.13 -19.43 8.69
N ILE A 387 -9.91 -20.49 8.60
CA ILE A 387 -10.50 -21.17 9.73
C ILE A 387 -10.36 -22.67 9.51
N GLN A 388 -9.80 -23.37 10.48
CA GLN A 388 -9.69 -24.83 10.46
C GLN A 388 -10.27 -25.42 11.73
N LEU A 389 -11.14 -26.41 11.58
CA LEU A 389 -11.66 -27.23 12.66
C LEU A 389 -11.17 -28.66 12.44
N GLY A 390 -10.49 -29.22 13.42
CA GLY A 390 -9.97 -30.57 13.39
C GLY A 390 -10.49 -31.43 14.53
N TYR A 391 -10.51 -32.73 14.34
CA TYR A 391 -10.75 -33.70 15.38
C TYR A 391 -9.79 -34.88 15.29
N THR A 392 -9.01 -35.07 16.35
CA THR A 392 -8.11 -36.20 16.50
C THR A 392 -8.80 -37.29 17.32
N LEU A 393 -8.93 -38.47 16.71
CA LEU A 393 -9.55 -39.60 17.41
C LEU A 393 -8.70 -40.05 18.62
N PRO A 394 -9.35 -40.49 19.70
CA PRO A 394 -8.62 -41.02 20.85
C PRO A 394 -7.74 -42.23 20.48
N THR A 395 -6.51 -42.23 20.94
CA THR A 395 -5.51 -43.27 20.65
C THR A 395 -5.99 -44.70 21.03
N LYS A 396 -6.85 -44.81 22.10
CA LYS A 396 -7.47 -46.09 22.48
C LYS A 396 -8.27 -46.76 21.36
N ILE A 397 -8.77 -45.98 20.38
CA ILE A 397 -9.52 -46.50 19.23
C ILE A 397 -8.55 -46.82 18.07
N THR A 398 -7.62 -45.90 17.78
CA THR A 398 -6.78 -45.96 16.60
C THR A 398 -5.67 -47.00 16.71
N THR A 399 -5.10 -47.25 17.91
CA THR A 399 -4.06 -48.27 18.15
C THR A 399 -4.53 -49.67 17.86
N LYS A 400 -5.84 -49.97 17.99
CA LYS A 400 -6.38 -51.28 17.60
C LYS A 400 -6.23 -51.59 16.10
N ALA A 401 -6.09 -50.53 15.28
CA ALA A 401 -5.87 -50.62 13.83
C ALA A 401 -4.41 -50.37 13.44
N GLY A 402 -3.50 -50.33 14.40
CA GLY A 402 -2.04 -50.05 14.13
C GLY A 402 -1.79 -48.55 13.79
N ILE A 403 -2.75 -47.67 14.07
CA ILE A 403 -2.66 -46.25 13.75
C ILE A 403 -2.28 -45.46 15.00
N SER A 404 -1.15 -44.73 14.96
CA SER A 404 -0.72 -43.90 16.10
C SER A 404 -1.46 -42.60 16.21
N ARG A 405 -1.89 -42.00 15.11
CA ARG A 405 -2.73 -40.75 15.07
C ARG A 405 -3.62 -40.75 13.84
N LEU A 406 -4.90 -40.44 14.06
CA LEU A 406 -5.88 -40.19 12.99
C LEU A 406 -6.63 -38.90 13.29
N ARG A 407 -6.45 -37.88 12.43
CA ARG A 407 -7.10 -36.58 12.55
C ARG A 407 -7.84 -36.24 11.27
N PHE A 408 -9.10 -35.87 11.40
CA PHE A 408 -9.93 -35.30 10.35
C PHE A 408 -9.96 -33.77 10.52
N TYR A 409 -9.97 -33.04 9.42
CA TYR A 409 -10.10 -31.57 9.50
C TYR A 409 -10.84 -30.99 8.31
N VAL A 410 -11.45 -29.84 8.53
CA VAL A 410 -12.07 -29.00 7.52
C VAL A 410 -11.42 -27.62 7.61
N THR A 411 -11.03 -27.07 6.48
CA THR A 411 -10.45 -25.73 6.39
C THR A 411 -11.27 -24.90 5.41
N ALA A 412 -11.50 -23.65 5.77
CA ALA A 412 -12.02 -22.63 4.84
C ALA A 412 -11.03 -21.46 4.76
N GLU A 413 -10.61 -21.14 3.55
CA GLU A 413 -9.74 -19.99 3.25
C GLU A 413 -10.58 -18.88 2.62
N ASN A 414 -10.37 -17.66 3.09
CA ASN A 414 -11.10 -16.45 2.67
C ASN A 414 -12.62 -16.62 2.64
N PRO A 415 -13.27 -17.29 3.63
CA PRO A 415 -14.71 -17.55 3.56
C PRO A 415 -15.54 -16.28 3.63
N CYS A 416 -15.05 -15.22 4.26
CA CYS A 416 -15.76 -13.94 4.31
C CYS A 416 -14.81 -12.75 4.49
N THR A 417 -15.25 -11.62 3.89
CA THR A 417 -14.59 -10.31 4.00
C THR A 417 -15.66 -9.25 4.29
N TRP A 418 -15.47 -8.50 5.36
CA TRP A 418 -16.32 -7.36 5.74
C TRP A 418 -15.63 -6.08 5.30
N ASN A 419 -16.30 -5.32 4.44
CA ASN A 419 -15.80 -4.07 3.90
C ASN A 419 -16.94 -3.13 3.48
N LYS A 420 -16.60 -1.89 3.14
CA LYS A 420 -17.50 -0.88 2.55
C LYS A 420 -17.26 -0.68 1.05
N TYR A 421 -16.42 -1.52 0.47
CA TYR A 421 -16.08 -1.44 -0.95
C TYR A 421 -17.28 -1.83 -1.84
N ARG A 422 -17.19 -1.62 -3.14
CA ARG A 422 -18.25 -2.02 -4.09
C ARG A 422 -18.47 -3.52 -4.04
N LYS A 423 -19.73 -3.94 -3.92
CA LYS A 423 -20.11 -5.36 -3.92
C LYS A 423 -19.63 -6.04 -5.21
N GLY A 424 -18.96 -7.17 -5.06
CA GLY A 424 -18.37 -7.93 -6.16
C GLY A 424 -16.89 -7.59 -6.45
N TRP A 425 -16.34 -6.54 -5.80
CA TRP A 425 -14.95 -6.14 -5.93
C TRP A 425 -14.21 -6.32 -4.61
N ASP A 426 -12.95 -6.75 -4.68
CA ASP A 426 -12.12 -6.97 -3.50
C ASP A 426 -11.28 -5.72 -3.21
N PRO A 427 -11.30 -5.20 -1.96
CA PRO A 427 -10.57 -3.97 -1.60
C PRO A 427 -9.04 -4.10 -1.65
N GLU A 428 -8.48 -5.32 -1.63
CA GLU A 428 -7.03 -5.55 -1.76
C GLU A 428 -6.54 -5.48 -3.20
N ILE A 429 -7.44 -5.50 -4.18
CA ILE A 429 -7.06 -5.70 -5.56
C ILE A 429 -7.09 -4.39 -6.33
N ASN A 430 -6.18 -4.26 -7.27
CA ASN A 430 -6.05 -3.10 -8.12
C ASN A 430 -7.30 -2.88 -8.98
N SER A 431 -7.64 -1.66 -9.20
CA SER A 431 -8.95 -1.10 -9.47
C SER A 431 -9.38 -1.04 -10.94
N ASP A 432 -8.60 -1.54 -11.90
CA ASP A 432 -8.96 -1.50 -13.33
C ASP A 432 -9.80 -2.69 -13.82
N GLY A 433 -10.02 -3.69 -12.95
CA GLY A 433 -10.78 -4.90 -13.26
C GLY A 433 -10.00 -6.01 -13.95
N ARG A 434 -8.72 -5.85 -14.19
CA ARG A 434 -7.85 -6.84 -14.86
C ARG A 434 -7.06 -7.66 -13.86
N TYR A 435 -7.73 -8.53 -13.11
CA TYR A 435 -7.07 -9.35 -12.10
C TYR A 435 -7.75 -10.70 -11.91
N TYR A 436 -7.02 -11.64 -11.31
CA TYR A 436 -7.58 -12.89 -10.87
C TYR A 436 -8.25 -12.70 -9.49
N PRO A 437 -9.53 -13.04 -9.30
CA PRO A 437 -10.23 -12.80 -8.04
C PRO A 437 -9.66 -13.65 -6.91
N ILE A 438 -9.71 -13.12 -5.68
CA ILE A 438 -9.38 -13.87 -4.47
C ILE A 438 -10.49 -14.94 -4.26
N LEU A 439 -10.08 -16.21 -4.29
CA LEU A 439 -11.00 -17.33 -4.15
C LEU A 439 -11.26 -17.68 -2.68
N SER A 440 -12.49 -18.11 -2.41
CA SER A 440 -12.80 -18.84 -1.19
C SER A 440 -12.61 -20.34 -1.45
N THR A 441 -11.76 -20.99 -0.64
CA THR A 441 -11.43 -22.40 -0.80
C THR A 441 -11.88 -23.18 0.41
N TYR A 442 -12.52 -24.32 0.19
CA TYR A 442 -12.95 -25.24 1.25
C TYR A 442 -12.27 -26.59 1.04
N THR A 443 -11.58 -27.06 2.08
CA THR A 443 -10.80 -28.31 2.03
C THR A 443 -11.21 -29.23 3.15
N PHE A 444 -11.41 -30.50 2.83
CA PHE A 444 -11.52 -31.59 3.80
C PHE A 444 -10.23 -32.43 3.72
N GLY A 445 -9.66 -32.75 4.87
CA GLY A 445 -8.42 -33.53 4.91
C GLY A 445 -8.38 -34.55 6.04
N VAL A 446 -7.49 -35.53 5.86
CA VAL A 446 -7.21 -36.58 6.84
C VAL A 446 -5.71 -36.68 7.05
N ASN A 447 -5.28 -36.59 8.30
CA ASN A 447 -3.90 -36.84 8.70
C ASN A 447 -3.82 -38.22 9.37
N LEU A 448 -3.05 -39.11 8.79
CA LEU A 448 -2.85 -40.49 9.24
C LEU A 448 -1.38 -40.69 9.56
N LYS A 449 -1.10 -41.25 10.77
CA LYS A 449 0.25 -41.65 11.19
C LYS A 449 0.17 -43.08 11.77
N PHE A 450 1.04 -43.94 11.26
CA PHE A 450 1.23 -45.33 11.73
C PHE A 450 2.28 -45.41 12.82
#